data_c5ae35f9631856b8b7e21d620c28e3c2
#
_entry.id   c5ae35f9631856b8b7e21d620c28e3c2
#
_cell.length_a   1.000
_cell.length_b   1.000
_cell.length_c   1.000
_cell.angle_alpha   90.00
_cell.angle_beta   90.00
_cell.angle_gamma   90.00
#
_symmetry.space_group_name_H-M   'P 1'
#
loop_
_entity.id
_entity.type
_entity.pdbx_description
1 polymer ?
#
loop_
_entity_poly.entity_id
_entity_poly.type
_entity_poly.pdbx_seq_one_letter_code
_entity_poly.pdbx_strand_id
1 'polypeptide(L)'
;CSYYEKCYYFTEDLENLLNDESAIDSAIIEELKATKKVISDDRRTFIDNVTLEDLKLADKESRNKMKLLEKDVDTTIYILSNGTILQSLEETFNTHVPIKSELKATTQEFINILKNDGTIETINAKAIPLDIPSSTSLLGVDEDKFVTILPNNLNGNYKGVLIVTDAGNVNIVKNNIKSPLAKLILNEKIIYAKPLTEEDYEKFLYIIAEDGQLAKFPISTIRESNPGSGTVAGFKYDKKSVAAGVGANDAVLFSKSKSSYKFTQGEEVPSTNRGVKGSKFHELVKDDEITGLVVSEFVKVVDQDAEAIAEEYSGRAKKGISYDEDLFFGY
;
A
#
# COMPACT_ATOMS: atom_id res chain seq x y z
N CYS A 1 47.24 -36.28 -10.38
CA CYS A 1 46.74 -36.32 -11.81
C CYS A 1 45.36 -35.67 -11.95
N SER A 2 44.40 -36.00 -11.07
CA SER A 2 43.01 -35.55 -11.32
C SER A 2 42.76 -34.05 -11.25
N TYR A 3 43.56 -33.27 -10.54
CA TYR A 3 43.36 -31.81 -10.40
C TYR A 3 43.84 -31.05 -11.65
N TYR A 4 44.98 -31.44 -12.23
CA TYR A 4 45.50 -30.84 -13.45
C TYR A 4 44.62 -31.16 -14.67
N GLU A 5 44.09 -32.37 -14.72
CA GLU A 5 43.11 -32.74 -15.78
C GLU A 5 41.82 -31.93 -15.69
N LYS A 6 41.29 -31.71 -14.47
CA LYS A 6 40.11 -30.87 -14.29
C LYS A 6 40.37 -29.42 -14.69
N CYS A 7 41.54 -28.86 -14.31
CA CYS A 7 41.88 -27.48 -14.71
C CYS A 7 42.08 -27.37 -16.23
N TYR A 8 42.61 -28.38 -16.89
CA TYR A 8 42.80 -28.39 -18.34
C TYR A 8 41.47 -28.42 -19.09
N TYR A 9 40.56 -29.31 -18.70
CA TYR A 9 39.21 -29.36 -19.31
C TYR A 9 38.44 -28.08 -19.02
N PHE A 10 38.58 -27.51 -17.86
CA PHE A 10 37.88 -26.22 -17.51
C PHE A 10 38.41 -25.05 -18.36
N THR A 11 39.70 -25.01 -18.67
CA THR A 11 40.30 -24.00 -19.57
C THR A 11 39.84 -24.17 -21.01
N GLU A 12 39.79 -25.42 -21.48
CA GLU A 12 39.31 -25.75 -22.83
C GLU A 12 37.82 -25.40 -23.01
N ASP A 13 37.00 -25.68 -22.01
CA ASP A 13 35.58 -25.29 -22.00
C ASP A 13 35.41 -23.76 -22.00
N LEU A 14 36.23 -23.01 -21.25
CA LEU A 14 36.23 -21.56 -21.26
C LEU A 14 36.69 -20.97 -22.61
N GLU A 15 37.70 -21.53 -23.23
CA GLU A 15 38.18 -21.11 -24.55
C GLU A 15 37.10 -21.36 -25.63
N ASN A 16 36.40 -22.48 -25.56
CA ASN A 16 35.27 -22.77 -26.45
C ASN A 16 34.12 -21.79 -26.27
N LEU A 17 33.77 -21.43 -25.01
CA LEU A 17 32.76 -20.41 -24.70
C LEU A 17 33.14 -19.01 -25.21
N LEU A 18 34.43 -18.65 -25.19
CA LEU A 18 34.91 -17.35 -25.65
C LEU A 18 34.93 -17.22 -27.18
N ASN A 19 35.07 -18.33 -27.89
CA ASN A 19 35.27 -18.32 -29.35
C ASN A 19 34.00 -18.69 -30.15
N ASP A 20 32.94 -19.15 -29.50
CA ASP A 20 31.69 -19.56 -30.15
C ASP A 20 30.47 -19.00 -29.44
N GLU A 21 29.83 -18.03 -30.08
CA GLU A 21 28.59 -17.38 -29.58
C GLU A 21 27.46 -18.40 -29.36
N SER A 22 27.41 -19.47 -30.15
CA SER A 22 26.40 -20.55 -30.01
C SER A 22 26.67 -21.43 -28.77
N ALA A 23 27.92 -21.55 -28.35
CA ALA A 23 28.31 -22.26 -27.11
C ALA A 23 27.86 -21.48 -25.86
N ILE A 24 27.94 -20.15 -25.89
CA ILE A 24 27.44 -19.29 -24.83
C ILE A 24 25.92 -19.45 -24.67
N ASP A 25 25.17 -19.38 -25.77
CA ASP A 25 23.73 -19.58 -25.80
C ASP A 25 23.32 -20.94 -25.23
N SER A 26 24.06 -21.99 -25.60
CA SER A 26 23.82 -23.34 -25.12
C SER A 26 24.08 -23.47 -23.61
N ALA A 27 25.15 -22.88 -23.11
CA ALA A 27 25.47 -22.86 -21.69
C ALA A 27 24.40 -22.12 -20.86
N ILE A 28 23.92 -20.96 -21.35
CA ILE A 28 22.83 -20.19 -20.73
C ILE A 28 21.55 -21.01 -20.70
N ILE A 29 21.21 -21.69 -21.81
CA ILE A 29 20.02 -22.54 -21.89
C ILE A 29 20.10 -23.73 -20.93
N GLU A 30 21.27 -24.35 -20.76
CA GLU A 30 21.47 -25.45 -19.81
C GLU A 30 21.34 -24.98 -18.36
N GLU A 31 21.91 -23.83 -18.00
CA GLU A 31 21.82 -23.24 -16.68
C GLU A 31 20.37 -22.84 -16.35
N LEU A 32 19.64 -22.24 -17.31
CA LEU A 32 18.23 -21.93 -17.17
C LEU A 32 17.36 -23.18 -17.01
N LYS A 33 17.67 -24.28 -17.73
CA LYS A 33 16.98 -25.56 -17.56
C LYS A 33 17.25 -26.20 -16.20
N ALA A 34 18.48 -26.11 -15.71
CA ALA A 34 18.86 -26.59 -14.39
C ALA A 34 18.15 -25.80 -13.28
N THR A 35 18.13 -24.48 -13.40
CA THR A 35 17.42 -23.56 -12.48
C THR A 35 15.92 -23.84 -12.48
N LYS A 36 15.31 -24.06 -13.66
CA LYS A 36 13.90 -24.42 -13.80
C LYS A 36 13.53 -25.73 -13.08
N LYS A 37 14.46 -26.70 -12.98
CA LYS A 37 14.23 -27.97 -12.24
C LYS A 37 14.25 -27.78 -10.73
N VAL A 38 14.97 -26.77 -10.23
CA VAL A 38 15.09 -26.46 -8.80
C VAL A 38 13.93 -25.58 -8.34
N ILE A 39 13.49 -24.65 -9.21
CA ILE A 39 12.36 -23.76 -8.95
C ILE A 39 11.13 -24.37 -9.62
N SER A 40 10.41 -25.21 -8.89
CA SER A 40 9.18 -25.89 -9.37
C SER A 40 7.94 -25.03 -9.15
N ASP A 41 8.01 -23.74 -9.37
CA ASP A 41 6.85 -22.87 -9.25
C ASP A 41 6.14 -22.71 -10.61
N ASP A 42 4.82 -22.77 -10.61
CA ASP A 42 4.03 -22.53 -11.80
C ASP A 42 4.21 -21.06 -12.24
N ARG A 43 4.50 -20.87 -13.51
CA ARG A 43 4.68 -19.52 -14.05
C ARG A 43 3.41 -18.70 -13.88
N ARG A 44 3.47 -17.64 -13.09
CA ARG A 44 2.42 -16.62 -12.99
C ARG A 44 2.44 -15.62 -14.15
N THR A 45 3.50 -15.60 -14.95
CA THR A 45 3.62 -14.74 -16.15
C THR A 45 3.29 -15.51 -17.40
N PHE A 46 2.30 -15.05 -18.14
CA PHE A 46 2.02 -15.50 -19.51
C PHE A 46 2.93 -14.72 -20.46
N ILE A 47 3.57 -15.46 -21.38
CA ILE A 47 4.24 -14.85 -22.54
C ILE A 47 3.16 -14.76 -23.60
N ASP A 48 2.66 -13.56 -23.85
CA ASP A 48 1.74 -13.29 -24.95
C ASP A 48 2.52 -13.17 -26.26
N ASN A 49 1.89 -13.51 -27.38
CA ASN A 49 2.49 -13.33 -28.71
C ASN A 49 2.42 -11.84 -29.08
N VAL A 50 3.42 -11.08 -28.63
CA VAL A 50 3.53 -9.65 -28.93
C VAL A 50 4.03 -9.49 -30.36
N THR A 51 3.25 -8.85 -31.21
CA THR A 51 3.65 -8.52 -32.59
C THR A 51 4.47 -7.23 -32.63
N LEU A 52 5.19 -7.03 -33.75
CA LEU A 52 5.93 -5.78 -33.98
C LEU A 52 4.99 -4.55 -34.02
N GLU A 53 3.73 -4.75 -34.42
CA GLU A 53 2.70 -3.71 -34.43
C GLU A 53 2.28 -3.33 -33.00
N ASP A 54 2.11 -4.32 -32.12
CA ASP A 54 1.80 -4.10 -30.70
C ASP A 54 2.91 -3.31 -30.00
N LEU A 55 4.18 -3.64 -30.30
CA LEU A 55 5.33 -2.89 -29.76
C LEU A 55 5.36 -1.44 -30.26
N LYS A 56 5.05 -1.18 -31.53
CA LYS A 56 4.96 0.18 -32.07
C LYS A 56 3.80 0.96 -31.46
N LEU A 57 2.67 0.30 -31.21
CA LEU A 57 1.52 0.91 -30.56
C LEU A 57 1.85 1.29 -29.13
N ALA A 58 2.44 0.36 -28.36
CA ALA A 58 2.89 0.60 -26.98
C ALA A 58 3.93 1.73 -26.88
N ASP A 59 4.91 1.80 -27.82
CA ASP A 59 5.88 2.89 -27.86
C ASP A 59 5.20 4.24 -28.13
N LYS A 60 4.22 4.27 -29.04
CA LYS A 60 3.45 5.50 -29.33
C LYS A 60 2.62 5.95 -28.13
N GLU A 61 1.97 4.99 -27.43
CA GLU A 61 1.20 5.29 -26.23
C GLU A 61 2.11 5.81 -25.09
N SER A 62 3.26 5.14 -24.89
CA SER A 62 4.26 5.57 -23.91
C SER A 62 4.76 6.99 -24.17
N ARG A 63 5.08 7.32 -25.43
CA ARG A 63 5.49 8.67 -25.83
C ARG A 63 4.37 9.71 -25.63
N ASN A 64 3.11 9.33 -25.86
CA ASN A 64 1.99 10.21 -25.62
C ASN A 64 1.80 10.47 -24.11
N LYS A 65 1.93 9.45 -23.26
CA LYS A 65 1.89 9.58 -21.80
C LYS A 65 3.03 10.46 -21.29
N MET A 66 4.25 10.30 -21.80
CA MET A 66 5.38 11.20 -21.48
C MET A 66 5.09 12.67 -21.83
N LYS A 67 4.46 12.92 -22.99
CA LYS A 67 4.07 14.29 -23.38
C LYS A 67 2.97 14.85 -22.48
N LEU A 68 2.10 14.01 -21.93
CA LEU A 68 1.07 14.44 -20.97
C LEU A 68 1.70 14.83 -19.64
N LEU A 69 2.76 14.12 -19.19
CA LEU A 69 3.52 14.51 -18.00
C LEU A 69 4.23 15.87 -18.13
N GLU A 70 4.50 16.32 -19.35
CA GLU A 70 5.08 17.66 -19.60
C GLU A 70 4.02 18.78 -19.53
N LYS A 71 2.73 18.44 -19.57
CA LYS A 71 1.61 19.39 -19.47
C LYS A 71 1.06 19.35 -18.05
N ASP A 72 0.49 20.48 -17.63
CA ASP A 72 -0.25 20.55 -16.37
C ASP A 72 -1.66 19.96 -16.57
N VAL A 73 -1.84 18.74 -16.15
CA VAL A 73 -3.07 17.94 -16.31
C VAL A 73 -3.49 17.39 -14.97
N ASP A 74 -4.78 17.44 -14.67
CA ASP A 74 -5.36 16.83 -13.47
C ASP A 74 -5.16 15.33 -13.47
N THR A 75 -4.69 14.80 -12.34
CA THR A 75 -4.44 13.37 -12.11
C THR A 75 -4.84 12.98 -10.70
N THR A 76 -4.99 11.68 -10.50
CA THR A 76 -5.13 11.09 -9.17
C THR A 76 -3.97 10.13 -8.91
N ILE A 77 -3.33 10.29 -7.76
CA ILE A 77 -2.27 9.39 -7.30
C ILE A 77 -2.90 8.43 -6.28
N TYR A 78 -2.85 7.14 -6.57
CA TYR A 78 -3.35 6.07 -5.74
C TYR A 78 -2.21 5.37 -5.03
N ILE A 79 -2.39 5.06 -3.76
CA ILE A 79 -1.53 4.17 -2.98
C ILE A 79 -2.36 2.94 -2.66
N LEU A 80 -1.94 1.80 -3.15
CA LEU A 80 -2.62 0.52 -2.93
C LEU A 80 -2.16 -0.13 -1.62
N SER A 81 -2.96 -1.05 -1.10
CA SER A 81 -2.69 -1.74 0.17
C SER A 81 -1.41 -2.59 0.15
N ASN A 82 -0.97 -3.00 -1.03
CA ASN A 82 0.29 -3.72 -1.25
C ASN A 82 1.53 -2.80 -1.41
N GLY A 83 1.39 -1.47 -1.18
CA GLY A 83 2.47 -0.50 -1.32
C GLY A 83 2.72 0.00 -2.74
N THR A 84 1.96 -0.47 -3.73
CA THR A 84 2.05 0.04 -5.10
C THR A 84 1.55 1.48 -5.20
N ILE A 85 2.25 2.32 -5.96
CA ILE A 85 1.86 3.68 -6.29
C ILE A 85 1.50 3.75 -7.76
N LEU A 86 0.40 4.42 -8.07
CA LEU A 86 -0.06 4.64 -9.43
C LEU A 86 -0.55 6.08 -9.59
N GLN A 87 -0.11 6.76 -10.62
CA GLN A 87 -0.70 8.03 -11.07
C GLN A 87 -1.58 7.77 -12.28
N SER A 88 -2.84 8.22 -12.27
CA SER A 88 -3.78 8.03 -13.37
C SER A 88 -4.51 9.32 -13.73
N LEU A 89 -4.88 9.44 -15.00
CA LEU A 89 -5.78 10.49 -15.51
C LEU A 89 -7.26 10.16 -15.21
N GLU A 90 -7.56 8.91 -14.87
CA GLU A 90 -8.90 8.46 -14.57
C GLU A 90 -9.25 8.75 -13.10
N GLU A 91 -10.44 9.33 -12.85
CA GLU A 91 -10.93 9.57 -11.49
C GLU A 91 -11.34 8.27 -10.79
N THR A 92 -11.62 7.23 -11.56
CA THR A 92 -11.97 5.91 -11.03
C THR A 92 -11.02 4.86 -11.59
N PHE A 93 -10.24 4.27 -10.72
CA PHE A 93 -9.32 3.21 -11.06
C PHE A 93 -9.89 1.86 -10.62
N ASN A 94 -10.17 0.98 -11.61
CA ASN A 94 -10.57 -0.39 -11.33
C ASN A 94 -9.35 -1.22 -10.95
N THR A 95 -9.27 -1.61 -9.70
CA THR A 95 -8.18 -2.48 -9.19
C THR A 95 -8.76 -3.58 -8.32
N HIS A 96 -8.14 -4.75 -8.39
CA HIS A 96 -8.43 -5.86 -7.46
C HIS A 96 -7.71 -5.68 -6.11
N VAL A 97 -6.75 -4.74 -6.03
CA VAL A 97 -6.02 -4.41 -4.80
C VAL A 97 -6.68 -3.20 -4.15
N PRO A 98 -7.06 -3.27 -2.87
CA PRO A 98 -7.71 -2.16 -2.19
C PRO A 98 -6.88 -0.87 -2.22
N ILE A 99 -7.54 0.26 -2.44
CA ILE A 99 -6.93 1.58 -2.38
C ILE A 99 -6.78 1.98 -0.90
N LYS A 100 -5.55 2.16 -0.47
CA LYS A 100 -5.20 2.62 0.88
C LYS A 100 -5.38 4.14 1.03
N SER A 101 -4.99 4.88 0.01
CA SER A 101 -5.06 6.34 -0.03
C SER A 101 -5.11 6.84 -1.45
N GLU A 102 -5.76 7.99 -1.65
CA GLU A 102 -5.78 8.70 -2.92
C GLU A 102 -5.43 10.17 -2.71
N LEU A 103 -4.80 10.78 -3.69
CA LEU A 103 -4.44 12.19 -3.72
C LEU A 103 -4.75 12.77 -5.09
N LYS A 104 -5.64 13.77 -5.15
CA LYS A 104 -5.86 14.58 -6.35
C LYS A 104 -4.73 15.60 -6.46
N ALA A 105 -4.05 15.61 -7.60
CA ALA A 105 -2.94 16.50 -7.90
C ALA A 105 -2.87 16.74 -9.41
N THR A 106 -2.07 17.71 -9.84
CA THR A 106 -1.73 17.86 -11.26
C THR A 106 -0.38 17.22 -11.54
N THR A 107 -0.09 16.92 -12.81
CA THR A 107 1.19 16.33 -13.24
C THR A 107 2.40 17.21 -12.93
N GLN A 108 2.22 18.52 -12.80
CA GLN A 108 3.29 19.50 -12.54
C GLN A 108 3.36 19.93 -11.07
N GLU A 109 2.40 19.52 -10.27
CA GLU A 109 2.33 19.90 -8.86
C GLU A 109 3.45 19.23 -8.04
N PHE A 110 3.91 19.94 -7.01
CA PHE A 110 4.75 19.32 -5.98
C PHE A 110 3.88 18.57 -5.01
N ILE A 111 4.34 17.40 -4.60
CA ILE A 111 3.70 16.55 -3.60
C ILE A 111 4.70 16.23 -2.50
N ASN A 112 4.19 15.89 -1.33
CA ASN A 112 4.98 15.61 -0.15
C ASN A 112 4.92 14.11 0.19
N ILE A 113 6.08 13.49 0.33
CA ILE A 113 6.21 12.11 0.80
C ILE A 113 6.39 12.16 2.31
N LEU A 114 5.48 11.57 3.06
CA LEU A 114 5.57 11.44 4.50
C LEU A 114 6.30 10.14 4.86
N LYS A 115 7.31 10.26 5.72
CA LYS A 115 8.04 9.14 6.30
C LYS A 115 7.54 8.81 7.71
N ASN A 116 7.80 7.61 8.17
CA ASN A 116 7.31 7.12 9.47
C ASN A 116 7.92 7.83 10.69
N ASP A 117 9.02 8.56 10.51
CA ASP A 117 9.63 9.43 11.52
C ASP A 117 9.01 10.84 11.56
N GLY A 118 8.00 11.09 10.74
CA GLY A 118 7.34 12.39 10.62
C GLY A 118 8.03 13.38 9.69
N THR A 119 9.17 13.01 9.10
CA THR A 119 9.84 13.87 8.11
C THR A 119 9.14 13.84 6.76
N ILE A 120 9.29 14.93 6.01
CA ILE A 120 8.65 15.12 4.72
C ILE A 120 9.73 15.39 3.68
N GLU A 121 9.60 14.73 2.54
CA GLU A 121 10.37 14.99 1.32
C GLU A 121 9.43 15.46 0.21
N THR A 122 9.78 16.56 -0.45
CA THR A 122 8.96 17.13 -1.52
C THR A 122 9.50 16.74 -2.88
N ILE A 123 8.66 16.20 -3.72
CA ILE A 123 8.98 15.82 -5.10
C ILE A 123 7.96 16.43 -6.06
N ASN A 124 8.27 16.42 -7.37
CA ASN A 124 7.27 16.76 -8.39
C ASN A 124 6.48 15.52 -8.77
N ALA A 125 5.14 15.63 -8.92
CA ALA A 125 4.24 14.53 -9.27
C ALA A 125 4.63 13.81 -10.57
N LYS A 126 5.24 14.52 -11.52
CA LYS A 126 5.76 13.93 -12.77
C LYS A 126 6.83 12.83 -12.58
N ALA A 127 7.39 12.70 -11.37
CA ALA A 127 8.30 11.60 -11.05
C ALA A 127 7.58 10.25 -10.97
N ILE A 128 6.24 10.26 -10.84
CA ILE A 128 5.41 9.05 -10.84
C ILE A 128 4.89 8.86 -12.26
N PRO A 129 5.22 7.75 -12.94
CA PRO A 129 4.74 7.48 -14.29
C PRO A 129 3.21 7.36 -14.37
N LEU A 130 2.61 7.85 -15.47
CA LEU A 130 1.17 7.72 -15.71
C LEU A 130 0.79 6.28 -16.07
N ASP A 131 -0.22 5.76 -15.37
CA ASP A 131 -0.81 4.42 -15.54
C ASP A 131 0.20 3.27 -15.50
N ILE A 132 1.30 3.47 -14.79
CA ILE A 132 2.32 2.43 -14.58
C ILE A 132 2.45 2.18 -13.08
N PRO A 133 2.04 1.00 -12.59
CA PRO A 133 2.24 0.62 -11.19
C PRO A 133 3.71 0.68 -10.82
N SER A 134 4.03 1.37 -9.74
CA SER A 134 5.40 1.64 -9.31
C SER A 134 5.57 1.38 -7.82
N SER A 135 6.78 1.03 -7.40
CA SER A 135 7.12 0.89 -5.99
C SER A 135 7.58 2.22 -5.37
N THR A 136 7.59 2.32 -4.05
CA THR A 136 8.08 3.49 -3.30
C THR A 136 9.55 3.79 -3.55
N SER A 137 10.34 2.78 -3.95
CA SER A 137 11.75 2.95 -4.30
C SER A 137 11.96 3.90 -5.48
N LEU A 138 10.97 4.02 -6.39
CA LEU A 138 11.01 5.02 -7.47
C LEU A 138 11.07 6.44 -6.93
N LEU A 139 10.50 6.68 -5.75
CA LEU A 139 10.47 7.99 -5.08
C LEU A 139 11.73 8.26 -4.23
N GLY A 140 12.70 7.34 -4.23
CA GLY A 140 13.93 7.46 -3.43
C GLY A 140 13.72 7.23 -1.92
N VAL A 141 12.59 6.64 -1.53
CA VAL A 141 12.26 6.37 -0.13
C VAL A 141 12.24 4.86 0.12
N ASP A 142 12.92 4.43 1.18
CA ASP A 142 12.88 3.04 1.63
C ASP A 142 11.43 2.64 1.97
N GLU A 143 11.02 1.46 1.55
CA GLU A 143 9.65 0.96 1.71
C GLU A 143 9.21 0.92 3.18
N ASP A 144 10.11 0.53 4.07
CA ASP A 144 9.89 0.47 5.52
C ASP A 144 9.73 1.85 6.19
N LYS A 145 10.10 2.93 5.49
CA LYS A 145 9.97 4.32 5.95
C LYS A 145 8.78 5.06 5.34
N PHE A 146 8.27 4.58 4.22
CA PHE A 146 7.18 5.23 3.51
C PHE A 146 5.85 5.07 4.26
N VAL A 147 5.11 6.17 4.45
CA VAL A 147 3.76 6.16 5.03
C VAL A 147 2.71 6.46 3.98
N THR A 148 2.80 7.62 3.35
CA THR A 148 1.83 8.08 2.33
C THR A 148 2.35 9.29 1.57
N ILE A 149 1.60 9.69 0.55
CA ILE A 149 1.80 10.93 -0.19
C ILE A 149 0.76 11.95 0.29
N LEU A 150 1.21 13.19 0.51
CA LEU A 150 0.38 14.30 0.95
C LEU A 150 0.39 15.41 -0.11
N PRO A 151 -0.65 16.25 -0.17
CA PRO A 151 -0.63 17.44 -1.02
C PRO A 151 0.50 18.39 -0.58
N ASN A 152 0.98 19.22 -1.49
CA ASN A 152 1.97 20.24 -1.15
C ASN A 152 1.41 21.27 -0.16
N ASN A 153 0.14 21.63 -0.35
CA ASN A 153 -0.57 22.58 0.49
C ASN A 153 -1.94 22.03 0.87
N LEU A 154 -2.46 22.47 2.04
CA LEU A 154 -3.83 22.16 2.48
C LEU A 154 -4.89 23.09 1.87
N ASN A 155 -4.60 23.68 0.71
CA ASN A 155 -5.53 24.58 0.02
C ASN A 155 -6.60 23.76 -0.76
N GLY A 156 -7.80 24.32 -0.85
CA GLY A 156 -8.89 23.70 -1.63
C GLY A 156 -9.57 22.54 -0.91
N ASN A 157 -9.39 21.32 -1.42
CA ASN A 157 -10.14 20.13 -0.99
C ASN A 157 -9.72 19.58 0.39
N TYR A 158 -8.49 19.86 0.83
CA TYR A 158 -7.96 19.29 2.05
C TYR A 158 -7.93 20.30 3.20
N LYS A 159 -8.45 19.90 4.35
CA LYS A 159 -8.59 20.73 5.58
C LYS A 159 -7.52 20.44 6.63
N GLY A 160 -6.92 19.27 6.58
CA GLY A 160 -5.89 18.83 7.50
C GLY A 160 -5.26 17.52 7.08
N VAL A 161 -4.26 17.07 7.82
CA VAL A 161 -3.66 15.75 7.71
C VAL A 161 -3.83 15.01 9.00
N LEU A 162 -4.61 13.93 8.97
CA LEU A 162 -4.70 12.97 10.06
C LEU A 162 -3.43 12.13 10.11
N ILE A 163 -2.88 11.94 11.29
CA ILE A 163 -1.77 11.00 11.54
C ILE A 163 -2.14 10.06 12.68
N VAL A 164 -1.67 8.82 12.58
CA VAL A 164 -1.79 7.78 13.62
C VAL A 164 -0.42 7.14 13.81
N THR A 165 -0.04 6.92 15.05
CA THR A 165 1.25 6.32 15.40
C THR A 165 1.11 4.89 15.92
N ASP A 166 2.19 4.14 15.96
CA ASP A 166 2.26 2.77 16.48
C ASP A 166 1.97 2.70 18.00
N ALA A 167 2.09 3.84 18.71
CA ALA A 167 1.66 3.97 20.11
C ALA A 167 0.15 4.27 20.24
N GLY A 168 -0.61 4.31 19.15
CA GLY A 168 -2.04 4.65 19.16
C GLY A 168 -2.32 6.13 19.38
N ASN A 169 -1.31 6.98 19.25
CA ASN A 169 -1.49 8.43 19.33
C ASN A 169 -1.96 9.00 17.98
N VAL A 170 -2.71 10.08 18.03
CA VAL A 170 -3.32 10.72 16.86
C VAL A 170 -3.14 12.24 16.91
N ASN A 171 -3.21 12.85 15.74
CA ASN A 171 -3.29 14.31 15.60
C ASN A 171 -3.88 14.67 14.23
N ILE A 172 -4.50 15.83 14.12
CA ILE A 172 -4.84 16.45 12.83
C ILE A 172 -3.99 17.70 12.68
N VAL A 173 -3.10 17.70 11.71
CA VAL A 173 -2.24 18.84 11.40
C VAL A 173 -2.95 19.74 10.41
N LYS A 174 -3.09 21.03 10.78
CA LYS A 174 -3.74 22.08 9.98
C LYS A 174 -2.74 23.11 9.44
N ASN A 175 -3.27 23.99 8.62
CA ASN A 175 -2.66 25.20 8.07
C ASN A 175 -1.56 24.97 7.04
N ASN A 176 -0.52 24.22 7.38
CA ASN A 176 0.62 23.98 6.49
C ASN A 176 1.12 22.56 6.64
N ILE A 177 1.73 22.04 5.59
CA ILE A 177 2.50 20.80 5.62
C ILE A 177 3.98 21.18 5.69
N LYS A 178 4.64 20.88 6.80
CA LYS A 178 6.06 21.19 7.03
C LYS A 178 6.74 20.02 7.72
N SER A 179 8.02 19.85 7.44
CA SER A 179 8.86 18.84 8.09
C SER A 179 9.45 19.38 9.41
N PRO A 180 9.36 18.65 10.53
CA PRO A 180 8.56 17.46 10.73
C PRO A 180 7.05 17.77 10.80
N LEU A 181 6.21 16.86 10.31
CA LEU A 181 4.75 17.03 10.34
C LEU A 181 4.22 17.03 11.78
N ALA A 182 4.76 16.15 12.62
CA ALA A 182 4.44 16.05 14.03
C ALA A 182 5.69 15.78 14.86
N LYS A 183 5.65 16.20 16.15
CA LYS A 183 6.67 15.83 17.12
C LYS A 183 6.29 14.49 17.75
N LEU A 184 7.02 13.45 17.37
CA LEU A 184 6.86 12.09 17.88
C LEU A 184 7.60 11.90 19.22
N ILE A 185 7.09 11.00 20.05
CA ILE A 185 7.80 10.53 21.25
C ILE A 185 8.95 9.61 20.80
N LEU A 186 9.95 9.43 21.65
CA LEU A 186 11.11 8.58 21.33
C LEU A 186 10.67 7.16 20.92
N ASN A 187 11.15 6.71 19.77
CA ASN A 187 10.85 5.42 19.13
C ASN A 187 9.41 5.26 18.59
N GLU A 188 8.59 6.30 18.64
CA GLU A 188 7.27 6.31 18.03
C GLU A 188 7.37 6.46 16.50
N LYS A 189 6.51 5.76 15.76
CA LYS A 189 6.46 5.82 14.30
C LYS A 189 5.05 6.11 13.82
N ILE A 190 4.92 6.91 12.78
CA ILE A 190 3.66 7.07 12.07
C ILE A 190 3.41 5.81 11.26
N ILE A 191 2.24 5.19 11.47
CA ILE A 191 1.80 3.98 10.76
C ILE A 191 0.72 4.28 9.71
N TYR A 192 0.05 5.42 9.85
CA TYR A 192 -1.02 5.83 8.95
C TYR A 192 -1.10 7.35 8.90
N ALA A 193 -1.35 7.88 7.71
CA ALA A 193 -1.73 9.28 7.55
C ALA A 193 -2.65 9.43 6.32
N LYS A 194 -3.57 10.41 6.41
CA LYS A 194 -4.52 10.73 5.35
C LYS A 194 -4.76 12.25 5.30
N PRO A 195 -4.66 12.88 4.11
CA PRO A 195 -5.20 14.22 3.93
C PRO A 195 -6.73 14.15 4.04
N LEU A 196 -7.31 14.97 4.91
CA LEU A 196 -8.74 14.99 5.22
C LEU A 196 -9.47 16.02 4.37
N THR A 197 -10.58 15.61 3.75
CA THR A 197 -11.58 16.50 3.17
C THR A 197 -12.57 16.94 4.24
N GLU A 198 -13.48 17.87 3.92
CA GLU A 198 -14.57 18.28 4.83
C GLU A 198 -15.46 17.09 5.24
N GLU A 199 -15.77 16.21 4.29
CA GLU A 199 -16.60 15.02 4.50
C GLU A 199 -15.94 14.00 5.45
N ASP A 200 -14.61 13.92 5.45
CA ASP A 200 -13.89 12.97 6.32
C ASP A 200 -14.07 13.28 7.81
N TYR A 201 -14.40 14.52 8.18
CA TYR A 201 -14.65 14.88 9.58
C TYR A 201 -15.94 14.26 10.17
N GLU A 202 -16.87 13.87 9.30
CA GLU A 202 -18.10 13.15 9.70
C GLU A 202 -17.87 11.63 9.84
N LYS A 203 -16.67 11.13 9.48
CA LYS A 203 -16.33 9.72 9.49
C LYS A 203 -15.65 9.29 10.80
N PHE A 204 -15.35 8.01 10.85
CA PHE A 204 -14.69 7.36 11.97
C PHE A 204 -13.25 7.01 11.63
N LEU A 205 -12.39 7.11 12.63
CA LEU A 205 -11.07 6.53 12.62
C LEU A 205 -11.13 5.14 13.28
N TYR A 206 -10.59 4.16 12.58
CA TYR A 206 -10.41 2.78 13.04
C TYR A 206 -8.92 2.54 13.25
N ILE A 207 -8.52 2.05 14.43
CA ILE A 207 -7.12 1.71 14.76
C ILE A 207 -7.12 0.30 15.32
N ILE A 208 -6.29 -0.58 14.75
CA ILE A 208 -6.13 -1.97 15.20
C ILE A 208 -4.75 -2.21 15.80
N ALA A 209 -4.71 -2.92 16.92
CA ALA A 209 -3.47 -3.35 17.56
C ALA A 209 -3.05 -4.76 17.08
N GLU A 210 -1.79 -5.09 17.31
CA GLU A 210 -1.17 -6.36 16.91
C GLU A 210 -1.89 -7.61 17.40
N ASP A 211 -2.62 -7.51 18.53
CA ASP A 211 -3.38 -8.61 19.13
C ASP A 211 -4.87 -8.62 18.77
N GLY A 212 -5.30 -7.81 17.80
CA GLY A 212 -6.67 -7.77 17.28
C GLY A 212 -7.65 -6.92 18.08
N GLN A 213 -7.19 -6.09 19.04
CA GLN A 213 -8.01 -5.03 19.62
C GLN A 213 -8.21 -3.90 18.61
N LEU A 214 -9.44 -3.38 18.51
CA LEU A 214 -9.78 -2.29 17.59
C LEU A 214 -10.47 -1.16 18.35
N ALA A 215 -10.01 0.05 18.08
CA ALA A 215 -10.69 1.29 18.52
C ALA A 215 -11.40 1.92 17.31
N LYS A 216 -12.63 2.41 17.54
CA LYS A 216 -13.43 3.19 16.59
C LYS A 216 -13.94 4.43 17.28
N PHE A 217 -13.62 5.60 16.75
CA PHE A 217 -14.12 6.89 17.29
C PHE A 217 -14.22 7.95 16.19
N PRO A 218 -15.11 8.97 16.37
CA PRO A 218 -15.28 10.02 15.39
C PRO A 218 -14.01 10.85 15.18
N ILE A 219 -13.69 11.18 13.93
CA ILE A 219 -12.54 12.03 13.59
C ILE A 219 -12.68 13.41 14.21
N SER A 220 -13.89 13.95 14.29
CA SER A 220 -14.19 15.26 14.91
C SER A 220 -13.76 15.38 16.36
N THR A 221 -13.49 14.28 17.05
CA THR A 221 -13.00 14.28 18.44
C THR A 221 -11.47 14.44 18.55
N ILE A 222 -10.76 14.39 17.42
CA ILE A 222 -9.30 14.48 17.39
C ILE A 222 -8.89 15.96 17.45
N ARG A 223 -7.87 16.22 18.25
CA ARG A 223 -7.32 17.57 18.37
C ARG A 223 -6.65 18.01 17.08
N GLU A 224 -6.95 19.22 16.67
CA GLU A 224 -6.26 19.91 15.58
C GLU A 224 -5.08 20.73 16.08
N SER A 225 -3.99 20.76 15.34
CA SER A 225 -2.76 21.45 15.73
C SER A 225 -1.94 21.94 14.52
N ASN A 226 -0.93 22.76 14.80
CA ASN A 226 0.04 23.17 13.80
C ASN A 226 1.11 22.09 13.57
N PRO A 227 1.82 22.10 12.41
CA PRO A 227 2.96 21.23 12.17
C PRO A 227 4.00 21.29 13.30
N GLY A 228 4.62 20.15 13.58
CA GLY A 228 5.59 20.02 14.66
C GLY A 228 5.00 19.96 16.06
N SER A 229 3.66 19.96 16.20
CA SER A 229 3.00 19.74 17.48
C SER A 229 3.03 18.26 17.88
N GLY A 230 2.93 18.00 19.19
CA GLY A 230 2.86 16.64 19.70
C GLY A 230 1.51 15.97 19.40
N THR A 231 1.51 14.67 19.41
CA THR A 231 0.34 13.79 19.28
C THR A 231 -0.43 13.67 20.60
N VAL A 232 -1.65 13.19 20.55
CA VAL A 232 -2.51 12.93 21.72
C VAL A 232 -3.04 11.50 21.66
N ALA A 233 -3.35 10.90 22.82
CA ALA A 233 -3.88 9.54 22.87
C ALA A 233 -5.18 9.42 22.06
N GLY A 234 -5.14 8.57 21.04
CA GLY A 234 -6.30 8.14 20.25
C GLY A 234 -6.82 6.80 20.74
N PHE A 235 -5.94 5.83 20.76
CA PHE A 235 -6.17 4.48 21.24
C PHE A 235 -5.20 4.17 22.38
N LYS A 236 -5.70 4.20 23.61
CA LYS A 236 -4.87 3.92 24.79
C LYS A 236 -4.86 2.43 25.10
N TYR A 237 -3.84 1.77 24.58
CA TYR A 237 -3.64 0.34 24.73
C TYR A 237 -2.14 0.03 24.92
N ASP A 238 -1.83 -1.06 25.61
CA ASP A 238 -0.46 -1.46 25.95
C ASP A 238 0.26 -2.24 24.83
N LYS A 239 -0.49 -2.58 23.76
CA LYS A 239 0.05 -3.23 22.57
C LYS A 239 0.20 -2.23 21.44
N LYS A 240 1.11 -2.53 20.50
CA LYS A 240 1.34 -1.69 19.33
C LYS A 240 0.13 -1.64 18.42
N SER A 241 -0.19 -0.45 17.96
CA SER A 241 -1.07 -0.27 16.80
C SER A 241 -0.30 -0.60 15.54
N VAL A 242 -0.90 -1.36 14.64
CA VAL A 242 -0.23 -1.85 13.42
C VAL A 242 -0.85 -1.28 12.15
N ALA A 243 -2.14 -0.95 12.18
CA ALA A 243 -2.82 -0.34 11.06
C ALA A 243 -3.96 0.56 11.50
N ALA A 244 -4.34 1.48 10.62
CA ALA A 244 -5.49 2.35 10.81
C ALA A 244 -6.16 2.66 9.46
N GLY A 245 -7.41 3.12 9.50
CA GLY A 245 -8.15 3.56 8.33
C GLY A 245 -9.29 4.49 8.70
N VAL A 246 -9.75 5.26 7.73
CA VAL A 246 -10.87 6.19 7.85
C VAL A 246 -12.03 5.67 7.02
N GLY A 247 -13.23 5.66 7.57
CA GLY A 247 -14.43 5.27 6.86
C GLY A 247 -15.71 5.68 7.57
N ALA A 248 -16.81 5.61 6.85
CA ALA A 248 -18.15 5.85 7.37
C ALA A 248 -18.52 4.79 8.43
N ASN A 249 -19.64 4.98 9.12
CA ASN A 249 -20.09 4.04 10.13
C ASN A 249 -20.41 2.65 9.57
N ASP A 250 -20.88 2.58 8.34
CA ASP A 250 -21.22 1.40 7.56
C ASP A 250 -20.07 0.88 6.68
N ALA A 251 -18.87 1.46 6.82
CA ALA A 251 -17.70 1.02 6.07
C ALA A 251 -17.38 -0.46 6.33
N VAL A 252 -16.86 -1.11 5.32
CA VAL A 252 -16.40 -2.49 5.44
C VAL A 252 -14.99 -2.52 6.01
N LEU A 253 -14.80 -3.32 7.05
CA LEU A 253 -13.54 -3.55 7.71
C LEU A 253 -13.01 -4.93 7.36
N PHE A 254 -11.81 -4.97 6.84
CA PHE A 254 -11.10 -6.20 6.55
C PHE A 254 -9.75 -6.18 7.27
N SER A 255 -9.54 -7.10 8.21
CA SER A 255 -8.27 -7.26 8.91
C SER A 255 -7.59 -8.58 8.54
N LYS A 256 -6.28 -8.51 8.37
CA LYS A 256 -5.38 -9.64 8.11
C LYS A 256 -4.50 -9.88 9.33
N SER A 257 -4.38 -11.14 9.75
CA SER A 257 -3.29 -11.62 10.60
C SER A 257 -2.33 -12.48 9.79
N LYS A 258 -1.27 -13.01 10.41
CA LYS A 258 -0.36 -13.96 9.73
C LYS A 258 -1.09 -15.24 9.28
N SER A 259 -2.13 -15.66 9.98
CA SER A 259 -2.80 -16.95 9.75
C SER A 259 -4.28 -16.85 9.43
N SER A 260 -4.91 -15.70 9.55
CA SER A 260 -6.36 -15.56 9.41
C SER A 260 -6.80 -14.19 8.90
N TYR A 261 -8.03 -14.14 8.45
CA TYR A 261 -8.71 -12.91 8.01
C TYR A 261 -10.01 -12.71 8.76
N LYS A 262 -10.38 -11.46 8.97
CA LYS A 262 -11.70 -11.10 9.48
C LYS A 262 -12.28 -9.96 8.67
N PHE A 263 -13.55 -10.18 8.30
CA PHE A 263 -14.37 -9.21 7.60
C PHE A 263 -15.59 -8.88 8.49
N THR A 264 -15.96 -7.59 8.56
CA THR A 264 -17.17 -7.13 9.25
C THR A 264 -17.59 -5.76 8.76
N GLN A 265 -18.83 -5.37 9.05
CA GLN A 265 -19.30 -4.01 8.83
C GLN A 265 -18.92 -3.12 10.02
N GLY A 266 -18.58 -1.87 9.73
CA GLY A 266 -18.18 -0.93 10.75
C GLY A 266 -19.27 -0.68 11.82
N GLU A 267 -20.55 -0.82 11.45
CA GLU A 267 -21.69 -0.73 12.38
C GLU A 267 -21.65 -1.75 13.50
N GLU A 268 -21.10 -2.95 13.22
CA GLU A 268 -20.95 -4.03 14.21
C GLU A 268 -19.85 -3.74 15.24
N VAL A 269 -18.98 -2.77 14.96
CA VAL A 269 -17.90 -2.36 15.85
C VAL A 269 -18.39 -1.23 16.77
N PRO A 270 -18.39 -1.44 18.09
CA PRO A 270 -18.81 -0.41 19.02
C PRO A 270 -17.95 0.85 18.90
N SER A 271 -18.59 2.00 18.73
CA SER A 271 -17.90 3.29 18.84
C SER A 271 -17.48 3.56 20.27
N THR A 272 -16.26 4.03 20.45
CA THR A 272 -15.67 4.36 21.75
C THR A 272 -15.31 5.85 21.82
N ASN A 273 -15.03 6.33 23.01
CA ASN A 273 -14.39 7.64 23.15
C ASN A 273 -12.90 7.55 22.73
N ARG A 274 -12.37 8.66 22.24
CA ARG A 274 -10.94 8.78 22.00
C ARG A 274 -10.15 8.62 23.31
N GLY A 275 -9.02 7.92 23.25
CA GLY A 275 -8.11 7.74 24.40
C GLY A 275 -8.50 6.64 25.36
N VAL A 276 -9.36 5.72 24.94
CA VAL A 276 -9.72 4.52 25.72
C VAL A 276 -9.26 3.25 25.01
N LYS A 277 -9.28 2.15 25.74
CA LYS A 277 -9.09 0.82 25.19
C LYS A 277 -10.26 0.48 24.27
N GLY A 278 -9.95 -0.03 23.06
CA GLY A 278 -10.96 -0.52 22.12
C GLY A 278 -11.62 -1.85 22.54
N SER A 279 -12.28 -2.46 21.61
CA SER A 279 -12.93 -3.78 21.79
C SER A 279 -12.15 -4.87 21.05
N LYS A 280 -12.33 -6.12 21.51
CA LYS A 280 -11.79 -7.28 20.80
C LYS A 280 -12.50 -7.44 19.46
N PHE A 281 -11.74 -7.31 18.39
CA PHE A 281 -12.27 -7.34 17.03
C PHE A 281 -11.87 -8.61 16.31
N HIS A 282 -10.57 -8.91 16.20
CA HIS A 282 -10.05 -10.08 15.54
C HIS A 282 -9.50 -11.06 16.59
N GLU A 283 -10.10 -12.23 16.71
CA GLU A 283 -9.63 -13.27 17.60
C GLU A 283 -8.48 -14.03 16.94
N LEU A 284 -7.31 -13.93 17.55
CA LEU A 284 -6.10 -14.55 17.05
C LEU A 284 -5.82 -15.87 17.75
N VAL A 285 -5.23 -16.82 17.02
CA VAL A 285 -4.65 -18.02 17.61
C VAL A 285 -3.34 -17.66 18.32
N LYS A 286 -2.82 -18.61 19.10
CA LYS A 286 -1.56 -18.41 19.82
C LYS A 286 -0.42 -18.08 18.85
N ASP A 287 0.39 -17.09 19.18
CA ASP A 287 1.56 -16.61 18.40
C ASP A 287 1.21 -15.98 17.04
N ASP A 288 -0.08 -15.65 16.81
CA ASP A 288 -0.53 -14.89 15.65
C ASP A 288 -0.59 -13.39 15.96
N GLU A 289 -0.44 -12.55 14.94
CA GLU A 289 -0.52 -11.09 15.06
C GLU A 289 -1.16 -10.46 13.82
N ILE A 290 -1.85 -9.33 14.03
CA ILE A 290 -2.41 -8.54 12.94
C ILE A 290 -1.28 -7.95 12.10
N THR A 291 -1.43 -8.03 10.79
CA THR A 291 -0.51 -7.47 9.80
C THR A 291 -1.11 -6.33 8.99
N GLY A 292 -2.45 -6.19 8.97
CA GLY A 292 -3.10 -5.14 8.21
C GLY A 292 -4.56 -4.91 8.54
N LEU A 293 -5.04 -3.72 8.18
CA LEU A 293 -6.44 -3.33 8.22
C LEU A 293 -6.75 -2.51 6.97
N VAL A 294 -7.81 -2.90 6.27
CA VAL A 294 -8.40 -2.13 5.19
C VAL A 294 -9.78 -1.65 5.64
N VAL A 295 -10.06 -0.35 5.46
CA VAL A 295 -11.36 0.25 5.69
C VAL A 295 -11.83 0.76 4.34
N SER A 296 -12.91 0.21 3.81
CA SER A 296 -13.41 0.52 2.48
C SER A 296 -14.85 1.02 2.53
N GLU A 297 -15.09 2.15 1.89
CA GLU A 297 -16.44 2.66 1.64
C GLU A 297 -17.03 2.04 0.36
N PHE A 298 -16.22 1.37 -0.44
CA PHE A 298 -16.57 0.86 -1.76
C PHE A 298 -17.05 -0.61 -1.76
N VAL A 299 -17.88 -0.98 -0.80
CA VAL A 299 -18.79 -2.10 -1.03
C VAL A 299 -20.19 -1.55 -1.36
N LYS A 300 -20.25 -0.55 -2.20
CA LYS A 300 -21.38 -0.42 -3.13
C LYS A 300 -21.07 -1.36 -4.29
N VAL A 301 -21.38 -2.61 -4.02
CA VAL A 301 -21.42 -3.67 -4.98
C VAL A 301 -22.11 -3.21 -6.23
N VAL A 302 -21.38 -3.16 -7.30
CA VAL A 302 -21.91 -2.88 -8.64
C VAL A 302 -22.64 -4.12 -9.19
N ASP A 303 -22.65 -5.25 -8.47
CA ASP A 303 -23.27 -6.49 -8.94
C ASP A 303 -23.95 -7.28 -7.81
N GLN A 304 -25.16 -7.79 -8.08
CA GLN A 304 -25.90 -8.70 -7.19
C GLN A 304 -25.09 -9.96 -6.81
N ASP A 305 -24.14 -10.36 -7.65
CA ASP A 305 -23.23 -11.48 -7.38
C ASP A 305 -22.24 -11.19 -6.25
N ALA A 306 -21.85 -9.94 -6.05
CA ALA A 306 -20.91 -9.59 -4.98
C ALA A 306 -21.62 -9.36 -3.63
N GLU A 307 -22.94 -9.02 -3.60
CA GLU A 307 -23.74 -9.11 -2.37
C GLU A 307 -23.85 -10.56 -1.91
N ALA A 308 -24.08 -11.48 -2.82
CA ALA A 308 -24.08 -12.93 -2.53
C ALA A 308 -22.70 -13.41 -2.05
N ILE A 309 -21.61 -12.89 -2.65
CA ILE A 309 -20.24 -13.15 -2.21
C ILE A 309 -20.01 -12.55 -0.81
N ALA A 310 -20.39 -11.30 -0.55
CA ALA A 310 -20.23 -10.65 0.76
C ALA A 310 -21.04 -11.36 1.85
N GLU A 311 -22.27 -11.79 1.58
CA GLU A 311 -23.08 -12.60 2.50
C GLU A 311 -22.47 -13.99 2.73
N GLU A 312 -21.98 -14.64 1.68
CA GLU A 312 -21.27 -15.91 1.77
C GLU A 312 -19.98 -15.75 2.60
N TYR A 313 -19.22 -14.67 2.41
CA TYR A 313 -18.01 -14.35 3.16
C TYR A 313 -18.31 -14.00 4.62
N SER A 314 -19.34 -13.23 4.92
CA SER A 314 -19.74 -12.92 6.31
C SER A 314 -20.17 -14.17 7.08
N GLY A 315 -20.84 -15.11 6.43
CA GLY A 315 -21.22 -16.41 6.98
C GLY A 315 -20.02 -17.33 7.25
N ARG A 316 -18.99 -17.28 6.40
CA ARG A 316 -17.78 -18.12 6.47
C ARG A 316 -16.71 -17.56 7.40
N ALA A 317 -16.59 -16.25 7.55
CA ALA A 317 -15.65 -15.60 8.49
C ALA A 317 -15.87 -16.06 9.95
N LYS A 318 -17.07 -16.47 10.30
CA LYS A 318 -17.39 -17.12 11.59
C LYS A 318 -16.79 -18.53 11.76
N LYS A 319 -16.22 -19.13 10.71
CA LYS A 319 -15.70 -20.52 10.70
C LYS A 319 -14.22 -20.67 10.36
N GLY A 320 -13.45 -19.59 10.22
CA GLY A 320 -11.98 -19.64 10.01
C GLY A 320 -11.56 -20.35 8.73
N ILE A 321 -12.14 -19.99 7.58
CA ILE A 321 -11.77 -20.55 6.27
C ILE A 321 -10.67 -19.68 5.63
N SER A 322 -9.63 -20.36 5.09
CA SER A 322 -8.57 -19.70 4.32
C SER A 322 -9.11 -19.18 2.97
N TYR A 323 -8.82 -17.95 2.65
CA TYR A 323 -9.19 -17.29 1.39
C TYR A 323 -7.97 -17.04 0.51
N ASP A 324 -8.23 -16.86 -0.78
CA ASP A 324 -7.21 -16.53 -1.77
C ASP A 324 -6.58 -15.18 -1.43
N GLU A 325 -5.31 -15.18 -1.04
CA GLU A 325 -4.59 -14.03 -0.49
C GLU A 325 -4.42 -12.89 -1.51
N ASP A 326 -4.47 -13.22 -2.81
CA ASP A 326 -4.19 -12.30 -3.90
C ASP A 326 -5.30 -11.26 -4.13
N LEU A 327 -6.52 -11.50 -3.61
CA LEU A 327 -7.69 -10.65 -3.88
C LEU A 327 -7.71 -9.33 -3.08
N PHE A 328 -7.14 -9.30 -1.87
CA PHE A 328 -7.28 -8.14 -0.97
C PHE A 328 -5.96 -7.50 -0.55
N PHE A 329 -4.86 -8.22 -0.54
CA PHE A 329 -3.56 -7.69 -0.11
C PHE A 329 -2.48 -7.75 -1.19
N GLY A 330 -2.77 -8.32 -2.37
CA GLY A 330 -1.92 -8.37 -3.55
C GLY A 330 -0.45 -8.67 -3.24
N TYR A 331 0.04 -9.83 -3.62
CA TYR A 331 1.48 -10.10 -3.67
C TYR A 331 1.99 -9.88 -5.08
#